data_3793ed76d19bdb9ea0fd47ce27de9af9
#
_entry.id   3793ed76d19bdb9ea0fd47ce27de9af9
#
_cell.length_a   1.000
_cell.length_b   1.000
_cell.length_c   1.000
_cell.angle_alpha   90.00
_cell.angle_beta   90.00
_cell.angle_gamma   90.00
#
_symmetry.space_group_name_H-M   'P 1'
#
loop_
_entity.id
_entity.type
_entity.pdbx_description
1 polymer ?
#
loop_
_entity_poly.entity_id
_entity_poly.type
_entity_poly.pdbx_seq_one_letter_code
_entity_poly.pdbx_strand_id
1 'polypeptide(L)'
;MLVLDAICWWLLARLTHFELGRILLGIFMAAQMITLICLIGSRIFQTGWDRWLPKVAVSALFIWHFIGLGLFSIIVLGLIPVLAIKKIVRANKGGMPRQALVLPEDQHGWNRREFLGFAAALAPPLFTLSLTGIALSQLNRFRVRRFVLPIPGLPVDLDGITIAQVSDMHVGRFTSGRVLDKMVATVNDLSADLVLLTGDLINDALADLDHGLDLARRMQARFGLYLIEGNHDLIENGEEFERRVRASGIPFLLDQSTIVTVRGAPVQLLGLSWTRAHENRDQAIAQSVNKLLEQRQKDVFPILLAHHPHAFDAAAEAQMPLTLSGHTHGGQLMLNEQLGFGPAMFRYWSGLYTHGESKLIVSNGVGNWFPVRTNAPAEIVHITLRRS
;
A
#
# COMPACT_ATOMS: atom_id res chain seq x y z
N MET A 1 20.35 -4.73 2.29
CA MET A 1 20.03 -4.15 0.95
C MET A 1 21.28 -3.60 0.29
N LEU A 2 22.01 -2.63 0.87
CA LEU A 2 23.22 -2.01 0.25
C LEU A 2 24.30 -3.02 -0.17
N VAL A 3 24.53 -4.05 0.63
CA VAL A 3 25.51 -5.12 0.29
C VAL A 3 25.05 -5.92 -0.92
N LEU A 4 23.75 -6.25 -1.00
CA LEU A 4 23.18 -6.95 -2.16
C LEU A 4 23.23 -6.07 -3.42
N ASP A 5 22.97 -4.77 -3.29
CA ASP A 5 23.13 -3.82 -4.39
C ASP A 5 24.57 -3.83 -4.90
N ALA A 6 25.55 -3.70 -3.99
CA ALA A 6 26.96 -3.71 -4.36
C ALA A 6 27.39 -5.02 -5.04
N ILE A 7 26.93 -6.15 -4.54
CA ILE A 7 27.19 -7.48 -5.14
C ILE A 7 26.53 -7.58 -6.51
N CYS A 8 25.26 -7.20 -6.63
CA CYS A 8 24.52 -7.24 -7.89
C CYS A 8 25.20 -6.37 -8.95
N TRP A 9 25.55 -5.14 -8.58
CA TRP A 9 26.26 -4.21 -9.46
C TRP A 9 27.62 -4.75 -9.89
N TRP A 10 28.43 -5.25 -8.95
CA TRP A 10 29.75 -5.82 -9.25
C TRP A 10 29.68 -7.01 -10.22
N LEU A 11 28.72 -7.90 -10.03
CA LEU A 11 28.52 -9.06 -10.90
C LEU A 11 28.03 -8.64 -12.29
N LEU A 12 27.06 -7.75 -12.39
CA LEU A 12 26.58 -7.21 -13.66
C LEU A 12 27.67 -6.44 -14.41
N ALA A 13 28.45 -5.62 -13.73
CA ALA A 13 29.59 -4.90 -14.32
C ALA A 13 30.66 -5.84 -14.87
N ARG A 14 30.89 -7.00 -14.22
CA ARG A 14 31.83 -8.04 -14.73
C ARG A 14 31.29 -8.80 -15.94
N LEU A 15 29.97 -8.98 -16.03
CA LEU A 15 29.33 -9.65 -17.17
C LEU A 15 29.25 -8.69 -18.37
N THR A 16 29.30 -7.41 -18.15
CA THR A 16 29.17 -6.37 -19.18
C THR A 16 30.55 -5.97 -19.68
N HIS A 17 30.88 -6.38 -20.91
CA HIS A 17 32.16 -6.00 -21.56
C HIS A 17 32.06 -4.66 -22.32
N PHE A 18 30.86 -4.10 -22.46
CA PHE A 18 30.58 -2.89 -23.21
C PHE A 18 30.64 -1.67 -22.29
N GLU A 19 31.46 -0.67 -22.60
CA GLU A 19 31.71 0.50 -21.73
C GLU A 19 30.41 1.28 -21.48
N LEU A 20 29.65 1.57 -22.53
CA LEU A 20 28.35 2.27 -22.40
C LEU A 20 27.38 1.55 -21.45
N GLY A 21 27.32 0.22 -21.51
CA GLY A 21 26.48 -0.57 -20.62
C GLY A 21 26.89 -0.44 -19.14
N ARG A 22 28.20 -0.38 -18.87
CA ARG A 22 28.72 -0.15 -17.50
C ARG A 22 28.41 1.24 -17.00
N ILE A 23 28.54 2.26 -17.88
CA ILE A 23 28.22 3.64 -17.54
C ILE A 23 26.73 3.78 -17.19
N LEU A 24 25.85 3.25 -18.03
CA LEU A 24 24.38 3.32 -17.80
C LEU A 24 23.97 2.58 -16.53
N LEU A 25 24.53 1.41 -16.29
CA LEU A 25 24.31 0.68 -15.03
C LEU A 25 24.84 1.47 -13.83
N GLY A 26 26.02 2.06 -13.93
CA GLY A 26 26.61 2.90 -12.89
C GLY A 26 25.77 4.12 -12.56
N ILE A 27 25.24 4.82 -13.57
CA ILE A 27 24.32 5.95 -13.41
C ILE A 27 23.04 5.51 -12.70
N PHE A 28 22.46 4.37 -13.12
CA PHE A 28 21.27 3.81 -12.49
C PHE A 28 21.50 3.52 -11.01
N MET A 29 22.58 2.83 -10.66
CA MET A 29 22.91 2.48 -9.27
C MET A 29 23.22 3.72 -8.44
N ALA A 30 23.94 4.70 -8.99
CA ALA A 30 24.20 5.96 -8.33
C ALA A 30 22.91 6.74 -8.03
N ALA A 31 21.98 6.79 -8.98
CA ALA A 31 20.66 7.42 -8.78
C ALA A 31 19.87 6.73 -7.65
N GLN A 32 19.86 5.37 -7.59
CA GLN A 32 19.23 4.63 -6.51
C GLN A 32 19.86 4.96 -5.14
N MET A 33 21.20 4.96 -5.07
CA MET A 33 21.93 5.26 -3.84
C MET A 33 21.71 6.69 -3.36
N ILE A 34 21.75 7.68 -4.24
CA ILE A 34 21.51 9.09 -3.90
C ILE A 34 20.10 9.25 -3.35
N THR A 35 19.09 8.65 -4.02
CA THR A 35 17.69 8.70 -3.58
C THR A 35 17.53 8.06 -2.20
N LEU A 36 18.15 6.90 -1.97
CA LEU A 36 18.10 6.20 -0.68
C LEU A 36 18.76 7.02 0.44
N ILE A 37 19.95 7.58 0.19
CA ILE A 37 20.66 8.42 1.16
C ILE A 37 19.85 9.67 1.50
N CYS A 38 19.23 10.32 0.51
CA CYS A 38 18.37 11.47 0.73
C CYS A 38 17.13 11.12 1.58
N LEU A 39 16.48 9.97 1.33
CA LEU A 39 15.32 9.52 2.11
C LEU A 39 15.70 9.20 3.55
N ILE A 40 16.75 8.41 3.76
CA ILE A 40 17.21 8.01 5.09
C ILE A 40 17.74 9.23 5.84
N GLY A 41 18.57 10.04 5.20
CA GLY A 41 19.14 11.25 5.79
C GLY A 41 18.06 12.26 6.19
N SER A 42 17.04 12.44 5.36
CA SER A 42 15.92 13.32 5.68
C SER A 42 15.20 12.87 6.97
N ARG A 43 15.00 11.56 7.14
CA ARG A 43 14.37 11.02 8.36
C ARG A 43 15.27 11.13 9.59
N ILE A 44 16.55 10.79 9.48
CA ILE A 44 17.49 10.82 10.62
C ILE A 44 17.72 12.25 11.10
N PHE A 45 17.91 13.17 10.17
CA PHE A 45 18.25 14.58 10.50
C PHE A 45 17.03 15.51 10.50
N GLN A 46 15.82 14.99 10.26
CA GLN A 46 14.56 15.74 10.23
C GLN A 46 14.62 16.98 9.31
N THR A 47 15.35 16.88 8.20
CA THR A 47 15.64 18.01 7.31
C THR A 47 14.57 18.28 6.26
N GLY A 48 13.66 17.32 5.99
CA GLY A 48 12.63 17.42 4.95
C GLY A 48 13.18 17.42 3.51
N TRP A 49 14.44 17.03 3.26
CA TRP A 49 15.05 16.95 1.91
C TRP A 49 14.33 15.98 1.00
N ASP A 50 13.73 14.94 1.56
CA ASP A 50 12.97 13.95 0.79
C ASP A 50 11.82 14.58 0.02
N ARG A 51 11.25 15.71 0.49
CA ARG A 51 10.16 16.44 -0.19
C ARG A 51 10.56 16.96 -1.59
N TRP A 52 11.85 17.18 -1.81
CA TRP A 52 12.38 17.64 -3.11
C TRP A 52 12.66 16.50 -4.09
N LEU A 53 12.69 15.27 -3.65
CA LEU A 53 12.92 14.13 -4.54
C LEU A 53 11.74 13.96 -5.49
N PRO A 54 11.98 13.81 -6.81
CA PRO A 54 10.92 13.51 -7.77
C PRO A 54 10.19 12.21 -7.42
N LYS A 55 8.87 12.19 -7.57
CA LYS A 55 8.06 10.97 -7.35
C LYS A 55 8.60 9.77 -8.14
N VAL A 56 9.09 10.00 -9.37
CA VAL A 56 9.74 8.98 -10.22
C VAL A 56 10.94 8.34 -9.54
N ALA A 57 11.82 9.14 -8.94
CA ALA A 57 13.02 8.62 -8.27
C ALA A 57 12.66 7.76 -7.05
N VAL A 58 11.70 8.22 -6.25
CA VAL A 58 11.22 7.47 -5.08
C VAL A 58 10.50 6.18 -5.51
N SER A 59 9.64 6.22 -6.54
CA SER A 59 9.01 5.02 -7.10
C SER A 59 10.04 4.03 -7.61
N ALA A 60 11.02 4.49 -8.39
CA ALA A 60 12.08 3.64 -8.93
C ALA A 60 12.90 2.99 -7.81
N LEU A 61 13.20 3.74 -6.72
CA LEU A 61 13.87 3.20 -5.56
C LEU A 61 13.10 2.05 -4.92
N PHE A 62 11.81 2.24 -4.65
CA PHE A 62 10.99 1.19 -4.05
C PHE A 62 10.85 -0.03 -4.96
N ILE A 63 10.60 0.18 -6.25
CA ILE A 63 10.47 -0.91 -7.23
C ILE A 63 11.77 -1.69 -7.33
N TRP A 64 12.91 -1.00 -7.42
CA TRP A 64 14.21 -1.67 -7.46
C TRP A 64 14.45 -2.51 -6.22
N HIS A 65 14.31 -1.94 -5.03
CA HIS A 65 14.69 -2.63 -3.79
C HIS A 65 13.68 -3.70 -3.35
N PHE A 66 12.38 -3.53 -3.61
CA PHE A 66 11.39 -4.54 -3.23
C PHE A 66 11.20 -5.65 -4.26
N ILE A 67 11.43 -5.36 -5.54
CA ILE A 67 11.15 -6.32 -6.62
C ILE A 67 12.43 -6.61 -7.41
N GLY A 68 13.04 -5.57 -8.00
CA GLY A 68 14.15 -5.69 -8.93
C GLY A 68 15.37 -6.39 -8.32
N LEU A 69 15.85 -5.87 -7.18
CA LEU A 69 17.04 -6.41 -6.51
C LEU A 69 16.89 -7.89 -6.14
N GLY A 70 15.74 -8.31 -5.62
CA GLY A 70 15.45 -9.71 -5.31
C GLY A 70 15.46 -10.58 -6.57
N LEU A 71 14.72 -10.15 -7.60
CA LEU A 71 14.63 -10.88 -8.87
C LEU A 71 16.01 -11.04 -9.54
N PHE A 72 16.75 -9.95 -9.70
CA PHE A 72 18.06 -9.99 -10.32
C PHE A 72 19.08 -10.74 -9.48
N SER A 73 18.99 -10.68 -8.14
CA SER A 73 19.84 -11.49 -7.26
C SER A 73 19.62 -12.98 -7.45
N ILE A 74 18.37 -13.44 -7.56
CA ILE A 74 18.03 -14.84 -7.82
C ILE A 74 18.60 -15.28 -9.18
N ILE A 75 18.42 -14.47 -10.22
CA ILE A 75 18.96 -14.77 -11.56
C ILE A 75 20.48 -14.88 -11.52
N VAL A 76 21.17 -13.93 -10.90
CA VAL A 76 22.64 -13.90 -10.82
C VAL A 76 23.16 -15.09 -10.00
N LEU A 77 22.56 -15.38 -8.85
CA LEU A 77 22.93 -16.54 -8.02
C LEU A 77 22.71 -17.85 -8.75
N GLY A 78 21.63 -17.98 -9.53
CA GLY A 78 21.35 -19.14 -10.36
C GLY A 78 22.36 -19.32 -11.51
N LEU A 79 22.95 -18.24 -12.01
CA LEU A 79 23.97 -18.29 -13.07
C LEU A 79 25.36 -18.73 -12.57
N ILE A 80 25.69 -18.46 -11.29
CA ILE A 80 27.01 -18.77 -10.71
C ILE A 80 27.37 -20.27 -10.88
N PRO A 81 26.55 -21.26 -10.45
CA PRO A 81 26.87 -22.67 -10.60
C PRO A 81 26.96 -23.09 -12.07
N VAL A 82 26.13 -22.53 -12.95
CA VAL A 82 26.19 -22.82 -14.39
C VAL A 82 27.55 -22.39 -14.99
N LEU A 83 28.01 -21.18 -14.60
CA LEU A 83 29.30 -20.67 -15.05
C LEU A 83 30.48 -21.45 -14.46
N ALA A 84 30.39 -21.86 -13.20
CA ALA A 84 31.37 -22.69 -12.53
C ALA A 84 31.50 -24.06 -13.19
N ILE A 85 30.37 -24.75 -13.46
CA ILE A 85 30.34 -26.04 -14.16
C ILE A 85 30.93 -25.89 -15.57
N LYS A 86 30.55 -24.85 -16.33
CA LYS A 86 31.14 -24.58 -17.64
C LYS A 86 32.66 -24.38 -17.59
N LYS A 87 33.18 -23.72 -16.55
CA LYS A 87 34.62 -23.51 -16.34
C LYS A 87 35.32 -24.83 -16.05
N ILE A 88 34.77 -25.67 -15.17
CA ILE A 88 35.32 -27.02 -14.84
C ILE A 88 35.31 -27.90 -16.05
N VAL A 89 34.20 -27.99 -16.79
CA VAL A 89 34.09 -28.81 -18.01
C VAL A 89 35.08 -28.36 -19.10
N ARG A 90 35.33 -27.06 -19.23
CA ARG A 90 36.33 -26.52 -20.15
C ARG A 90 37.76 -26.84 -19.71
N ALA A 91 38.05 -26.78 -18.41
CA ALA A 91 39.36 -27.12 -17.86
C ALA A 91 39.68 -28.63 -18.05
N ASN A 92 38.66 -29.50 -17.88
CA ASN A 92 38.84 -30.99 -18.06
C ASN A 92 38.88 -31.43 -19.53
N LYS A 93 38.40 -30.58 -20.47
CA LYS A 93 38.47 -30.88 -21.91
C LYS A 93 39.79 -30.45 -22.53
N GLY A 94 40.92 -30.63 -21.88
CA GLY A 94 42.29 -30.35 -22.30
C GLY A 94 42.37 -29.58 -23.63
N GLY A 95 42.28 -28.26 -23.56
CA GLY A 95 42.13 -27.46 -24.76
C GLY A 95 43.40 -27.45 -25.58
N MET A 96 43.43 -28.09 -26.77
CA MET A 96 44.36 -27.66 -27.81
C MET A 96 44.15 -26.16 -28.05
N PRO A 97 45.22 -25.36 -28.12
CA PRO A 97 45.09 -23.95 -28.45
C PRO A 97 44.46 -23.87 -29.85
N ARG A 98 43.21 -23.38 -29.91
CA ARG A 98 42.63 -22.96 -31.19
C ARG A 98 43.54 -21.86 -31.73
N GLN A 99 44.29 -22.16 -32.78
CA GLN A 99 44.89 -21.11 -33.60
C GLN A 99 43.79 -20.15 -33.96
N ALA A 100 43.88 -18.91 -33.42
CA ALA A 100 42.99 -17.84 -33.78
C ALA A 100 43.21 -17.56 -35.26
N LEU A 101 42.27 -17.96 -36.11
CA LEU A 101 42.17 -17.39 -37.45
C LEU A 101 41.92 -15.89 -37.22
N VAL A 102 42.92 -15.08 -37.52
CA VAL A 102 42.80 -13.64 -37.57
C VAL A 102 41.92 -13.32 -38.78
N LEU A 103 40.63 -13.19 -38.56
CA LEU A 103 39.73 -12.66 -39.56
C LEU A 103 39.94 -11.13 -39.62
N PRO A 104 39.81 -10.50 -40.78
CA PRO A 104 39.99 -9.06 -40.92
C PRO A 104 39.04 -8.29 -40.02
N GLU A 105 39.52 -7.20 -39.47
CA GLU A 105 38.91 -6.34 -38.43
C GLU A 105 37.83 -5.38 -38.96
N ASP A 106 37.06 -5.81 -40.01
CA ASP A 106 36.09 -4.97 -40.69
C ASP A 106 34.67 -5.56 -40.64
N GLN A 107 34.15 -5.80 -39.41
CA GLN A 107 32.71 -5.91 -39.23
C GLN A 107 32.29 -5.09 -38.00
N HIS A 108 31.77 -3.89 -38.25
CA HIS A 108 31.14 -2.97 -37.28
C HIS A 108 29.84 -3.51 -36.71
N GLY A 109 29.72 -4.80 -36.50
CA GLY A 109 28.55 -5.47 -35.90
C GLY A 109 28.85 -6.01 -34.50
N TRP A 110 27.90 -5.82 -33.62
CA TRP A 110 27.98 -6.37 -32.27
C TRP A 110 28.08 -7.92 -32.35
N ASN A 111 29.05 -8.52 -31.67
CA ASN A 111 29.06 -9.97 -31.52
C ASN A 111 27.99 -10.38 -30.45
N ARG A 112 27.57 -11.66 -30.48
CA ARG A 112 26.53 -12.19 -29.58
C ARG A 112 26.85 -11.94 -28.10
N ARG A 113 28.12 -11.97 -27.69
CA ARG A 113 28.54 -11.80 -26.31
C ARG A 113 28.40 -10.32 -25.88
N GLU A 114 28.77 -9.40 -26.75
CA GLU A 114 28.63 -7.95 -26.54
C GLU A 114 27.17 -7.57 -26.45
N PHE A 115 26.34 -8.06 -27.36
CA PHE A 115 24.89 -7.84 -27.32
C PHE A 115 24.26 -8.36 -26.03
N LEU A 116 24.56 -9.60 -25.62
CA LEU A 116 24.02 -10.18 -24.39
C LEU A 116 24.52 -9.44 -23.14
N GLY A 117 25.77 -9.00 -23.10
CA GLY A 117 26.32 -8.21 -22.01
C GLY A 117 25.66 -6.84 -21.90
N PHE A 118 25.41 -6.17 -23.02
CA PHE A 118 24.70 -4.90 -23.07
C PHE A 118 23.23 -5.05 -22.64
N ALA A 119 22.54 -6.06 -23.16
CA ALA A 119 21.17 -6.38 -22.77
C ALA A 119 21.04 -6.68 -21.27
N ALA A 120 22.00 -7.42 -20.70
CA ALA A 120 22.05 -7.72 -19.27
C ALA A 120 22.27 -6.45 -18.42
N ALA A 121 23.08 -5.50 -18.89
CA ALA A 121 23.30 -4.23 -18.20
C ALA A 121 22.08 -3.30 -18.25
N LEU A 122 21.32 -3.31 -19.35
CA LEU A 122 20.12 -2.50 -19.50
C LEU A 122 18.89 -3.10 -18.84
N ALA A 123 18.86 -4.41 -18.62
CA ALA A 123 17.68 -5.08 -18.06
C ALA A 123 17.22 -4.49 -16.71
N PRO A 124 18.08 -4.25 -15.69
CA PRO A 124 17.67 -3.63 -14.43
C PRO A 124 17.06 -2.22 -14.59
N PRO A 125 17.72 -1.25 -15.26
CA PRO A 125 17.13 0.07 -15.42
C PRO A 125 15.84 0.06 -16.25
N LEU A 126 15.78 -0.69 -17.35
CA LEU A 126 14.58 -0.77 -18.18
C LEU A 126 13.42 -1.42 -17.45
N PHE A 127 13.65 -2.52 -16.72
CA PHE A 127 12.65 -3.16 -15.87
C PHE A 127 12.11 -2.16 -14.84
N THR A 128 13.01 -1.51 -14.09
CA THR A 128 12.62 -0.58 -13.04
C THR A 128 11.85 0.61 -13.59
N LEU A 129 12.32 1.24 -14.66
CA LEU A 129 11.66 2.39 -15.28
C LEU A 129 10.30 2.04 -15.88
N SER A 130 10.19 0.89 -16.54
CA SER A 130 8.91 0.42 -17.11
C SER A 130 7.88 0.18 -16.01
N LEU A 131 8.26 -0.52 -14.94
CA LEU A 131 7.36 -0.78 -13.83
C LEU A 131 7.03 0.50 -13.05
N THR A 132 7.99 1.44 -12.94
CA THR A 132 7.76 2.77 -12.39
C THR A 132 6.71 3.54 -13.20
N GLY A 133 6.81 3.53 -14.52
CA GLY A 133 5.82 4.18 -15.38
C GLY A 133 4.42 3.61 -15.18
N ILE A 134 4.29 2.28 -15.12
CA ILE A 134 3.01 1.59 -14.83
C ILE A 134 2.48 2.02 -13.45
N ALA A 135 3.30 1.94 -12.41
CA ALA A 135 2.91 2.27 -11.04
C ALA A 135 2.44 3.72 -10.92
N LEU A 136 3.21 4.68 -11.45
CA LEU A 136 2.85 6.10 -11.43
C LEU A 136 1.56 6.41 -12.20
N SER A 137 1.28 5.69 -13.28
CA SER A 137 0.03 5.85 -14.04
C SER A 137 -1.22 5.47 -13.24
N GLN A 138 -1.07 4.65 -12.19
CA GLN A 138 -2.15 4.17 -11.34
C GLN A 138 -2.36 5.01 -10.07
N LEU A 139 -1.37 5.81 -9.63
CA LEU A 139 -1.43 6.52 -8.35
C LEU A 139 -2.62 7.49 -8.21
N ASN A 140 -2.99 8.18 -9.29
CA ASN A 140 -4.07 9.16 -9.28
C ASN A 140 -5.40 8.59 -9.78
N ARG A 141 -5.49 7.27 -9.89
CA ARG A 141 -6.70 6.58 -10.34
C ARG A 141 -7.28 5.80 -9.18
N PHE A 142 -8.56 5.99 -8.92
CA PHE A 142 -9.32 5.16 -8.00
C PHE A 142 -10.66 4.80 -8.62
N ARG A 143 -11.26 3.75 -8.10
CA ARG A 143 -12.60 3.26 -8.49
C ARG A 143 -13.58 3.38 -7.34
N VAL A 144 -14.86 3.29 -7.64
CA VAL A 144 -15.89 2.98 -6.65
C VAL A 144 -16.15 1.47 -6.69
N ARG A 145 -15.79 0.77 -5.62
CA ARG A 145 -16.09 -0.65 -5.46
C ARG A 145 -17.38 -0.81 -4.71
N ARG A 146 -18.32 -1.57 -5.29
CA ARG A 146 -19.67 -1.71 -4.74
C ARG A 146 -19.86 -3.09 -4.14
N PHE A 147 -20.44 -3.13 -2.93
CA PHE A 147 -20.87 -4.35 -2.26
C PHE A 147 -22.33 -4.27 -1.89
N VAL A 148 -23.08 -5.34 -2.14
CA VAL A 148 -24.42 -5.55 -1.59
C VAL A 148 -24.27 -6.67 -0.56
N LEU A 149 -24.47 -6.36 0.71
CA LEU A 149 -24.23 -7.29 1.82
C LEU A 149 -25.55 -7.79 2.40
N PRO A 150 -25.86 -9.07 2.27
CA PRO A 150 -26.94 -9.68 3.02
C PRO A 150 -26.53 -9.79 4.49
N ILE A 151 -27.30 -9.18 5.38
CA ILE A 151 -27.04 -9.16 6.83
C ILE A 151 -28.20 -9.85 7.54
N PRO A 152 -27.98 -11.02 8.17
CA PRO A 152 -28.96 -11.66 8.99
C PRO A 152 -29.41 -10.76 10.16
N GLY A 153 -30.70 -10.71 10.42
CA GLY A 153 -31.24 -9.93 11.53
C GLY A 153 -31.15 -8.40 11.36
N LEU A 154 -30.82 -7.90 10.17
CA LEU A 154 -30.85 -6.45 9.91
C LEU A 154 -32.26 -5.91 10.16
N PRO A 155 -32.45 -4.82 10.96
CA PRO A 155 -33.72 -4.14 11.12
C PRO A 155 -34.33 -3.75 9.77
N VAL A 156 -35.67 -3.87 9.64
CA VAL A 156 -36.36 -3.61 8.36
C VAL A 156 -36.11 -2.18 7.84
N ASP A 157 -36.03 -1.20 8.72
CA ASP A 157 -35.81 0.20 8.36
C ASP A 157 -34.40 0.45 7.84
N LEU A 158 -33.46 -0.46 8.13
CA LEU A 158 -32.09 -0.41 7.64
C LEU A 158 -31.87 -1.19 6.31
N ASP A 159 -32.91 -1.85 5.78
CA ASP A 159 -32.79 -2.50 4.47
C ASP A 159 -32.54 -1.46 3.38
N GLY A 160 -31.49 -1.64 2.61
CA GLY A 160 -31.08 -0.72 1.56
C GLY A 160 -30.35 0.54 2.04
N ILE A 161 -29.95 0.65 3.31
CA ILE A 161 -29.04 1.74 3.69
C ILE A 161 -27.70 1.65 2.98
N THR A 162 -27.10 2.80 2.73
CA THR A 162 -25.85 2.91 2.00
C THR A 162 -24.76 3.55 2.84
N ILE A 163 -23.55 2.99 2.75
CA ILE A 163 -22.35 3.46 3.44
C ILE A 163 -21.26 3.74 2.41
N ALA A 164 -20.70 4.92 2.41
CA ALA A 164 -19.45 5.22 1.73
C ALA A 164 -18.28 5.07 2.72
N GLN A 165 -17.51 4.01 2.58
CA GLN A 165 -16.27 3.85 3.33
C GLN A 165 -15.13 4.49 2.55
N VAL A 166 -14.44 5.43 3.18
CA VAL A 166 -13.22 6.07 2.69
C VAL A 166 -12.11 5.73 3.67
N SER A 167 -11.05 5.15 3.20
CA SER A 167 -9.90 4.74 4.02
C SER A 167 -8.62 5.20 3.39
N ASP A 168 -7.60 5.40 4.24
CA ASP A 168 -6.24 5.59 3.76
C ASP A 168 -6.14 6.73 2.72
N MET A 169 -6.63 7.90 3.07
CA MET A 169 -6.56 9.07 2.20
C MET A 169 -5.11 9.53 2.01
N HIS A 170 -4.28 9.38 3.04
CA HIS A 170 -2.87 9.76 3.03
C HIS A 170 -2.64 11.13 2.41
N VAL A 171 -3.44 12.13 2.86
CA VAL A 171 -3.27 13.50 2.42
C VAL A 171 -1.83 13.93 2.67
N GLY A 172 -1.12 14.36 1.61
CA GLY A 172 0.29 14.67 1.71
C GLY A 172 1.01 14.51 0.37
N ARG A 173 2.28 14.17 0.45
CA ARG A 173 3.20 14.16 -0.69
C ARG A 173 2.74 13.34 -1.89
N PHE A 174 2.21 12.14 -1.67
CA PHE A 174 1.88 11.20 -2.74
C PHE A 174 0.41 11.25 -3.15
N THR A 175 -0.45 11.78 -2.27
CA THR A 175 -1.87 12.01 -2.54
C THR A 175 -2.17 13.49 -2.33
N SER A 176 -2.21 14.26 -3.41
CA SER A 176 -2.37 15.72 -3.37
C SER A 176 -3.02 16.29 -4.62
N GLY A 177 -3.53 17.51 -4.53
CA GLY A 177 -4.09 18.24 -5.65
C GLY A 177 -5.42 17.67 -6.15
N ARG A 178 -5.68 17.72 -7.45
CA ARG A 178 -6.97 17.40 -8.07
C ARG A 178 -7.55 16.03 -7.71
N VAL A 179 -6.72 15.06 -7.34
CA VAL A 179 -7.23 13.74 -6.95
C VAL A 179 -8.03 13.80 -5.65
N LEU A 180 -7.63 14.64 -4.70
CA LEU A 180 -8.35 14.86 -3.45
C LEU A 180 -9.73 15.49 -3.68
N ASP A 181 -9.81 16.52 -4.53
CA ASP A 181 -11.10 17.11 -4.90
C ASP A 181 -12.01 16.10 -5.61
N LYS A 182 -11.43 15.25 -6.48
CA LYS A 182 -12.17 14.17 -7.12
C LYS A 182 -12.67 13.13 -6.11
N MET A 183 -11.91 12.82 -5.05
CA MET A 183 -12.37 11.94 -3.97
C MET A 183 -13.62 12.50 -3.29
N VAL A 184 -13.58 13.78 -2.88
CA VAL A 184 -14.72 14.46 -2.26
C VAL A 184 -15.93 14.46 -3.19
N ALA A 185 -15.75 14.87 -4.44
CA ALA A 185 -16.84 14.89 -5.42
C ALA A 185 -17.45 13.49 -5.60
N THR A 186 -16.60 12.45 -5.73
CA THR A 186 -17.06 11.07 -5.87
C THR A 186 -17.85 10.59 -4.64
N VAL A 187 -17.40 10.90 -3.41
CA VAL A 187 -18.14 10.57 -2.19
C VAL A 187 -19.52 11.24 -2.19
N ASN A 188 -19.57 12.51 -2.56
CA ASN A 188 -20.81 13.30 -2.58
C ASN A 188 -21.79 12.77 -3.65
N ASP A 189 -21.27 12.38 -4.82
CA ASP A 189 -22.09 11.77 -5.90
C ASP A 189 -22.72 10.44 -5.49
N LEU A 190 -22.10 9.71 -4.55
CA LEU A 190 -22.69 8.46 -4.00
C LEU A 190 -23.96 8.72 -3.18
N SER A 191 -24.15 9.94 -2.66
CA SER A 191 -25.29 10.31 -1.82
C SER A 191 -25.58 9.30 -0.70
N ALA A 192 -24.52 8.80 -0.06
CA ALA A 192 -24.61 7.75 0.93
C ALA A 192 -25.34 8.20 2.20
N ASP A 193 -25.94 7.23 2.90
CA ASP A 193 -26.58 7.48 4.18
C ASP A 193 -25.52 7.83 5.25
N LEU A 194 -24.41 7.11 5.27
CA LEU A 194 -23.26 7.35 6.15
C LEU A 194 -21.97 7.45 5.36
N VAL A 195 -21.05 8.33 5.79
CA VAL A 195 -19.66 8.36 5.36
C VAL A 195 -18.76 7.95 6.54
N LEU A 196 -17.98 6.89 6.37
CA LEU A 196 -17.12 6.33 7.41
C LEU A 196 -15.66 6.39 6.97
N LEU A 197 -14.89 7.24 7.65
CA LEU A 197 -13.45 7.39 7.42
C LEU A 197 -12.70 6.42 8.33
N THR A 198 -12.13 5.37 7.74
CA THR A 198 -11.55 4.25 8.50
C THR A 198 -10.04 4.35 8.67
N GLY A 199 -9.54 5.56 9.00
CA GLY A 199 -8.15 5.84 9.39
C GLY A 199 -7.24 6.25 8.24
N ASP A 200 -6.01 6.65 8.62
CA ASP A 200 -4.97 7.16 7.74
C ASP A 200 -5.44 8.35 6.89
N LEU A 201 -5.93 9.38 7.59
CA LEU A 201 -6.37 10.64 6.97
C LEU A 201 -5.17 11.36 6.35
N ILE A 202 -4.06 11.47 7.08
CA ILE A 202 -2.81 12.07 6.61
C ILE A 202 -1.73 11.03 6.37
N ASN A 203 -0.70 11.40 5.61
CA ASN A 203 0.41 10.45 5.34
C ASN A 203 1.34 10.30 6.55
N ASP A 204 1.86 11.39 7.07
CA ASP A 204 2.81 11.38 8.19
C ASP A 204 2.99 12.76 8.84
N ALA A 205 2.67 13.86 8.16
CA ALA A 205 2.96 15.20 8.62
C ALA A 205 1.70 15.93 9.12
N LEU A 206 1.74 16.45 10.33
CA LEU A 206 0.67 17.27 10.90
C LEU A 206 0.41 18.57 10.12
N ALA A 207 1.35 19.00 9.30
CA ALA A 207 1.15 20.13 8.39
C ALA A 207 0.05 19.86 7.35
N ASP A 208 -0.23 18.60 7.02
CA ASP A 208 -1.26 18.20 6.07
C ASP A 208 -2.64 17.98 6.73
N LEU A 209 -2.72 18.03 8.07
CA LEU A 209 -3.94 17.69 8.82
C LEU A 209 -5.09 18.67 8.57
N ASP A 210 -4.83 19.98 8.55
CA ASP A 210 -5.89 20.96 8.30
C ASP A 210 -6.52 20.78 6.93
N HIS A 211 -5.71 20.43 5.94
CA HIS A 211 -6.20 20.09 4.60
C HIS A 211 -7.04 18.80 4.62
N GLY A 212 -6.56 17.74 5.32
CA GLY A 212 -7.32 16.51 5.49
C GLY A 212 -8.68 16.71 6.14
N LEU A 213 -8.72 17.52 7.21
CA LEU A 213 -9.96 17.89 7.92
C LEU A 213 -10.91 18.74 7.04
N ASP A 214 -10.37 19.65 6.22
CA ASP A 214 -11.17 20.40 5.26
C ASP A 214 -11.84 19.48 4.23
N LEU A 215 -11.08 18.54 3.67
CA LEU A 215 -11.63 17.53 2.74
C LEU A 215 -12.73 16.70 3.41
N ALA A 216 -12.54 16.26 4.65
CA ALA A 216 -13.54 15.51 5.39
C ALA A 216 -14.83 16.33 5.61
N ARG A 217 -14.71 17.63 5.98
CA ARG A 217 -15.88 18.53 6.13
C ARG A 217 -16.65 18.75 4.83
N ARG A 218 -15.98 18.66 3.68
CA ARG A 218 -16.60 18.81 2.35
C ARG A 218 -17.33 17.53 1.88
N MET A 219 -17.06 16.39 2.52
CA MET A 219 -17.79 15.14 2.24
C MET A 219 -19.17 15.18 2.88
N GLN A 220 -20.19 14.80 2.13
CA GLN A 220 -21.59 14.88 2.53
C GLN A 220 -22.18 13.49 2.73
N ALA A 221 -22.92 13.32 3.82
CA ALA A 221 -23.70 12.14 4.12
C ALA A 221 -25.05 12.55 4.73
N ARG A 222 -26.10 11.75 4.51
CA ARG A 222 -27.43 12.08 5.01
C ARG A 222 -27.54 12.05 6.54
N PHE A 223 -26.82 11.12 7.17
CA PHE A 223 -26.88 10.87 8.62
C PHE A 223 -25.52 11.02 9.32
N GLY A 224 -24.56 11.62 8.65
CA GLY A 224 -23.29 12.04 9.24
C GLY A 224 -22.05 11.31 8.71
N LEU A 225 -20.93 11.95 9.04
CA LEU A 225 -19.57 11.47 8.76
C LEU A 225 -18.90 11.17 10.10
N TYR A 226 -18.20 10.05 10.17
CA TYR A 226 -17.48 9.58 11.36
C TYR A 226 -16.08 9.15 10.98
N LEU A 227 -15.11 9.46 11.85
CA LEU A 227 -13.68 9.22 11.65
C LEU A 227 -13.13 8.34 12.77
N ILE A 228 -12.25 7.43 12.43
CA ILE A 228 -11.29 6.79 13.35
C ILE A 228 -9.86 7.11 12.89
N GLU A 229 -8.87 6.89 13.75
CA GLU A 229 -7.47 7.02 13.40
C GLU A 229 -6.90 5.79 12.72
N GLY A 230 -5.79 5.96 11.98
CA GLY A 230 -4.92 4.90 11.53
C GLY A 230 -3.49 5.09 12.02
N ASN A 231 -2.57 4.22 11.62
CA ASN A 231 -1.19 4.28 12.08
C ASN A 231 -0.40 5.47 11.53
N HIS A 232 -0.70 5.91 10.33
CA HIS A 232 -0.02 7.05 9.71
C HIS A 232 -0.38 8.38 10.36
N ASP A 233 -1.58 8.51 10.86
CA ASP A 233 -2.06 9.67 11.59
C ASP A 233 -1.23 9.97 12.86
N LEU A 234 -0.56 8.94 13.40
CA LEU A 234 0.18 8.98 14.65
C LEU A 234 1.72 9.10 14.49
N ILE A 235 2.23 9.14 13.26
CA ILE A 235 3.69 9.05 13.00
C ILE A 235 4.45 10.25 13.54
N GLU A 236 4.01 11.48 13.30
CA GLU A 236 4.72 12.68 13.76
C GLU A 236 4.43 12.95 15.24
N ASN A 237 3.14 13.11 15.59
CA ASN A 237 2.70 13.30 16.96
C ASN A 237 1.21 12.92 17.09
N GLY A 238 0.92 11.73 17.60
CA GLY A 238 -0.45 11.22 17.72
C GLY A 238 -1.30 12.03 18.70
N GLU A 239 -0.75 12.51 19.81
CA GLU A 239 -1.52 13.32 20.79
C GLU A 239 -1.97 14.63 20.17
N GLU A 240 -1.11 15.29 19.41
CA GLU A 240 -1.45 16.54 18.71
C GLU A 240 -2.43 16.29 17.58
N PHE A 241 -2.29 15.17 16.83
CA PHE A 241 -3.28 14.76 15.85
C PHE A 241 -4.65 14.60 16.47
N GLU A 242 -4.77 13.77 17.52
CA GLU A 242 -6.03 13.53 18.22
C GLU A 242 -6.65 14.84 18.77
N ARG A 243 -5.83 15.69 19.39
CA ARG A 243 -6.26 16.99 19.92
C ARG A 243 -6.86 17.87 18.83
N ARG A 244 -6.19 17.98 17.68
CA ARG A 244 -6.64 18.83 16.55
C ARG A 244 -7.89 18.27 15.88
N VAL A 245 -7.97 16.93 15.70
CA VAL A 245 -9.17 16.28 15.15
C VAL A 245 -10.37 16.53 16.06
N ARG A 246 -10.23 16.35 17.39
CA ARG A 246 -11.31 16.65 18.35
C ARG A 246 -11.73 18.12 18.29
N ALA A 247 -10.78 19.04 18.20
CA ALA A 247 -11.06 20.47 18.08
C ALA A 247 -11.73 20.84 16.75
N SER A 248 -11.65 19.99 15.73
CA SER A 248 -12.26 20.24 14.42
C SER A 248 -13.78 20.13 14.38
N GLY A 249 -14.38 19.50 15.39
CA GLY A 249 -15.82 19.21 15.47
C GLY A 249 -16.28 18.03 14.61
N ILE A 250 -15.38 17.34 13.90
CA ILE A 250 -15.71 16.10 13.18
C ILE A 250 -15.90 14.98 14.22
N PRO A 251 -17.00 14.20 14.16
CA PRO A 251 -17.19 13.04 15.03
C PRO A 251 -16.02 12.04 14.90
N PHE A 252 -15.24 11.92 15.98
CA PHE A 252 -14.01 11.14 16.04
C PHE A 252 -14.10 10.09 17.15
N LEU A 253 -14.08 8.82 16.77
CA LEU A 253 -14.28 7.68 17.66
C LEU A 253 -12.95 6.99 17.96
N LEU A 254 -12.53 7.05 19.22
CA LEU A 254 -11.33 6.39 19.73
C LEU A 254 -11.70 5.57 20.95
N ASP A 255 -11.80 4.25 20.82
CA ASP A 255 -12.30 3.29 21.82
C ASP A 255 -13.66 3.74 22.38
N GLN A 256 -14.46 4.33 21.52
CA GLN A 256 -15.77 4.91 21.83
C GLN A 256 -16.84 4.44 20.87
N SER A 257 -18.08 4.46 21.34
CA SER A 257 -19.23 4.22 20.49
C SER A 257 -20.19 5.42 20.47
N THR A 258 -20.94 5.54 19.39
CA THR A 258 -22.03 6.49 19.25
C THR A 258 -23.24 5.86 18.58
N ILE A 259 -24.44 6.34 18.88
CA ILE A 259 -25.67 5.92 18.22
C ILE A 259 -26.11 6.99 17.24
N VAL A 260 -26.37 6.57 16.02
CA VAL A 260 -26.90 7.40 14.94
C VAL A 260 -28.26 6.89 14.53
N THR A 261 -29.26 7.77 14.44
CA THR A 261 -30.56 7.40 13.91
C THR A 261 -30.52 7.50 12.38
N VAL A 262 -30.58 6.35 11.71
CA VAL A 262 -30.61 6.25 10.25
C VAL A 262 -31.98 5.78 9.80
N ARG A 263 -32.69 6.62 9.05
CA ARG A 263 -34.07 6.33 8.58
C ARG A 263 -35.05 5.90 9.68
N GLY A 264 -34.85 6.43 10.89
CA GLY A 264 -35.67 6.09 12.06
C GLY A 264 -35.18 4.93 12.92
N ALA A 265 -34.22 4.12 12.44
CA ALA A 265 -33.64 3.03 13.21
C ALA A 265 -32.27 3.39 13.80
N PRO A 266 -31.95 2.95 15.03
CA PRO A 266 -30.67 3.23 15.65
C PRO A 266 -29.57 2.32 15.07
N VAL A 267 -28.43 2.91 14.72
CA VAL A 267 -27.19 2.24 14.32
C VAL A 267 -26.10 2.63 15.30
N GLN A 268 -25.43 1.66 15.90
CA GLN A 268 -24.28 1.92 16.77
C GLN A 268 -22.98 1.82 15.98
N LEU A 269 -22.22 2.89 15.93
CA LEU A 269 -20.87 2.92 15.40
C LEU A 269 -19.89 2.75 16.56
N LEU A 270 -19.03 1.74 16.49
CA LEU A 270 -17.97 1.49 17.46
C LEU A 270 -16.63 1.77 16.76
N GLY A 271 -15.87 2.75 17.25
CA GLY A 271 -14.57 3.13 16.69
C GLY A 271 -13.43 2.64 17.53
N LEU A 272 -12.57 1.78 16.97
CA LEU A 272 -11.37 1.26 17.60
C LEU A 272 -10.20 2.21 17.34
N SER A 273 -9.44 2.55 18.37
CA SER A 273 -8.16 3.26 18.25
C SER A 273 -7.08 2.37 17.65
N TRP A 274 -6.01 2.98 17.13
CA TRP A 274 -4.86 2.23 16.65
C TRP A 274 -4.06 1.63 17.80
N THR A 275 -3.87 0.31 17.79
CA THR A 275 -3.08 -0.39 18.79
C THR A 275 -1.59 -0.13 18.59
N ARG A 276 -0.96 0.56 19.53
CA ARG A 276 0.48 0.92 19.51
C ARG A 276 1.41 -0.22 19.95
N ALA A 277 0.87 -1.40 20.28
CA ALA A 277 1.66 -2.57 20.68
C ALA A 277 2.48 -3.10 19.49
N HIS A 278 3.79 -3.28 19.71
CA HIS A 278 4.69 -3.88 18.73
C HIS A 278 4.79 -5.41 18.91
N GLU A 279 4.78 -5.88 20.16
CA GLU A 279 4.80 -7.29 20.50
C GLU A 279 3.37 -7.80 20.75
N ASN A 280 3.09 -9.03 20.34
CA ASN A 280 1.77 -9.66 20.50
C ASN A 280 0.60 -8.81 19.97
N ARG A 281 0.82 -8.14 18.84
CA ARG A 281 -0.13 -7.18 18.25
C ARG A 281 -1.53 -7.75 18.13
N ASP A 282 -1.69 -8.98 17.61
CA ASP A 282 -3.01 -9.59 17.41
C ASP A 282 -3.74 -9.78 18.75
N GLN A 283 -3.04 -10.15 19.81
CA GLN A 283 -3.61 -10.26 21.16
C GLN A 283 -4.02 -8.89 21.71
N ALA A 284 -3.20 -7.87 21.52
CA ALA A 284 -3.50 -6.51 21.96
C ALA A 284 -4.72 -5.94 21.20
N ILE A 285 -4.82 -6.19 19.89
CA ILE A 285 -5.99 -5.82 19.09
C ILE A 285 -7.23 -6.53 19.63
N ALA A 286 -7.18 -7.83 19.86
CA ALA A 286 -8.30 -8.60 20.39
C ALA A 286 -8.77 -8.08 21.75
N GLN A 287 -7.85 -7.75 22.65
CA GLN A 287 -8.19 -7.15 23.95
C GLN A 287 -8.88 -5.79 23.80
N SER A 288 -8.38 -4.93 22.92
CA SER A 288 -8.99 -3.63 22.65
C SER A 288 -10.39 -3.77 22.04
N VAL A 289 -10.55 -4.70 21.08
CA VAL A 289 -11.88 -5.01 20.50
C VAL A 289 -12.83 -5.48 21.58
N ASN A 290 -12.47 -6.48 22.40
CA ASN A 290 -13.33 -7.01 23.45
C ASN A 290 -13.77 -5.93 24.43
N LYS A 291 -12.83 -5.06 24.85
CA LYS A 291 -13.13 -3.92 25.72
C LYS A 291 -14.11 -2.93 25.06
N LEU A 292 -13.92 -2.62 23.78
CA LEU A 292 -14.82 -1.71 23.04
C LEU A 292 -16.22 -2.33 22.91
N LEU A 293 -16.31 -3.65 22.70
CA LEU A 293 -17.57 -4.38 22.56
C LEU A 293 -18.39 -4.44 23.85
N GLU A 294 -17.81 -4.17 25.03
CA GLU A 294 -18.57 -3.97 26.27
C GLU A 294 -19.57 -2.81 26.17
N GLN A 295 -19.32 -1.85 25.26
CA GLN A 295 -20.21 -0.73 24.98
C GLN A 295 -21.37 -1.09 24.04
N ARG A 296 -21.41 -2.35 23.50
CA ARG A 296 -22.45 -2.77 22.57
C ARG A 296 -23.83 -2.75 23.23
N GLN A 297 -24.77 -2.06 22.59
CA GLN A 297 -26.14 -1.99 23.06
C GLN A 297 -26.99 -3.08 22.44
N LYS A 298 -27.90 -3.63 23.25
CA LYS A 298 -28.92 -4.57 22.75
C LYS A 298 -29.90 -3.85 21.85
N ASP A 299 -30.42 -4.58 20.87
CA ASP A 299 -31.46 -4.11 19.94
C ASP A 299 -31.05 -2.91 19.05
N VAL A 300 -29.74 -2.61 19.00
CA VAL A 300 -29.17 -1.60 18.12
C VAL A 300 -28.22 -2.28 17.14
N PHE A 301 -28.34 -2.00 15.82
CA PHE A 301 -27.49 -2.60 14.82
C PHE A 301 -26.05 -2.04 14.91
N PRO A 302 -25.03 -2.85 15.23
CA PRO A 302 -23.68 -2.37 15.43
C PRO A 302 -22.83 -2.48 14.16
N ILE A 303 -21.95 -1.50 13.97
CA ILE A 303 -20.88 -1.50 12.94
C ILE A 303 -19.57 -1.18 13.66
N LEU A 304 -18.56 -2.05 13.51
CA LEU A 304 -17.22 -1.82 14.01
C LEU A 304 -16.35 -1.13 12.94
N LEU A 305 -15.74 -0.03 13.30
CA LEU A 305 -14.71 0.66 12.53
C LEU A 305 -13.35 0.37 13.17
N ALA A 306 -12.48 -0.30 12.43
CA ALA A 306 -11.14 -0.64 12.90
C ALA A 306 -10.15 -0.52 11.75
N HIS A 307 -9.16 0.35 11.87
CA HIS A 307 -8.20 0.54 10.78
C HIS A 307 -7.47 -0.77 10.43
N HIS A 308 -7.01 -1.53 11.43
CA HIS A 308 -6.33 -2.82 11.22
C HIS A 308 -7.34 -3.98 11.03
N PRO A 309 -7.27 -4.72 9.91
CA PRO A 309 -8.26 -5.76 9.59
C PRO A 309 -8.23 -6.99 10.52
N HIS A 310 -7.13 -7.24 11.27
CA HIS A 310 -7.09 -8.33 12.24
C HIS A 310 -8.05 -8.13 13.44
N ALA A 311 -8.60 -6.94 13.63
CA ALA A 311 -9.69 -6.71 14.57
C ALA A 311 -10.92 -7.59 14.28
N PHE A 312 -11.05 -8.07 13.05
CA PHE A 312 -12.14 -8.93 12.64
C PHE A 312 -12.16 -10.31 13.34
N ASP A 313 -11.00 -10.84 13.72
CA ASP A 313 -10.95 -12.13 14.41
C ASP A 313 -11.78 -12.09 15.72
N ALA A 314 -11.46 -11.14 16.60
CA ALA A 314 -12.21 -10.96 17.86
C ALA A 314 -13.65 -10.45 17.62
N ALA A 315 -13.84 -9.60 16.61
CA ALA A 315 -15.18 -9.10 16.25
C ALA A 315 -16.09 -10.23 15.76
N ALA A 316 -15.58 -11.18 14.99
CA ALA A 316 -16.35 -12.32 14.50
C ALA A 316 -16.68 -13.32 15.63
N GLU A 317 -15.72 -13.56 16.55
CA GLU A 317 -15.98 -14.35 17.76
C GLU A 317 -17.12 -13.75 18.61
N ALA A 318 -17.17 -12.40 18.67
CA ALA A 318 -18.25 -11.67 19.35
C ALA A 318 -19.51 -11.45 18.48
N GLN A 319 -19.60 -12.13 17.34
CA GLN A 319 -20.72 -12.04 16.41
C GLN A 319 -21.04 -10.59 15.97
N MET A 320 -20.01 -9.81 15.68
CA MET A 320 -20.16 -8.47 15.10
C MET A 320 -20.61 -8.61 13.64
N PRO A 321 -21.80 -8.07 13.26
CA PRO A 321 -22.35 -8.31 11.93
C PRO A 321 -21.54 -7.66 10.80
N LEU A 322 -20.92 -6.49 11.06
CA LEU A 322 -20.12 -5.75 10.08
C LEU A 322 -18.92 -5.08 10.70
N THR A 323 -17.75 -5.31 10.12
CA THR A 323 -16.48 -4.64 10.41
C THR A 323 -15.96 -3.98 9.13
N LEU A 324 -15.49 -2.74 9.26
CA LEU A 324 -14.92 -1.95 8.15
C LEU A 324 -13.48 -1.61 8.48
N SER A 325 -12.56 -1.96 7.59
CA SER A 325 -11.11 -1.78 7.78
C SER A 325 -10.42 -1.25 6.53
N GLY A 326 -9.20 -0.72 6.72
CA GLY A 326 -8.28 -0.28 5.68
C GLY A 326 -6.88 -0.86 5.83
N HIS A 327 -5.87 0.01 5.91
CA HIS A 327 -4.48 -0.27 6.27
C HIS A 327 -3.64 -1.02 5.23
N THR A 328 -4.16 -2.02 4.58
CA THR A 328 -3.40 -2.96 3.75
C THR A 328 -3.12 -2.47 2.34
N HIS A 329 -3.84 -1.46 1.89
CA HIS A 329 -3.81 -0.95 0.50
C HIS A 329 -4.01 -2.03 -0.58
N GLY A 330 -4.70 -3.13 -0.25
CA GLY A 330 -4.82 -4.29 -1.14
C GLY A 330 -3.47 -4.95 -1.45
N GLY A 331 -2.48 -4.76 -0.56
CA GLY A 331 -1.10 -5.21 -0.74
C GLY A 331 -0.24 -4.31 -1.62
N GLN A 332 -0.82 -3.29 -2.27
CA GLN A 332 -0.21 -2.23 -3.10
C GLN A 332 0.70 -2.71 -4.25
N LEU A 333 1.52 -3.75 -4.06
CA LEU A 333 2.38 -4.40 -5.05
C LEU A 333 1.85 -5.80 -5.34
N MET A 334 0.95 -5.90 -6.31
CA MET A 334 0.32 -7.15 -6.71
C MET A 334 0.68 -7.52 -8.16
N LEU A 335 0.89 -8.80 -8.41
CA LEU A 335 0.99 -9.36 -9.76
C LEU A 335 -0.40 -9.55 -10.39
N ASN A 336 -1.36 -9.97 -9.57
CA ASN A 336 -2.78 -10.02 -9.88
C ASN A 336 -3.57 -9.86 -8.56
N GLU A 337 -4.89 -9.95 -8.58
CA GLU A 337 -5.74 -9.75 -7.38
C GLU A 337 -5.46 -10.75 -6.24
N GLN A 338 -4.82 -11.88 -6.49
CA GLN A 338 -4.59 -12.96 -5.51
C GLN A 338 -3.12 -13.21 -5.20
N LEU A 339 -2.20 -12.68 -6.00
CA LEU A 339 -0.76 -12.94 -5.87
C LEU A 339 0.02 -11.65 -5.76
N GLY A 340 0.78 -11.51 -4.68
CA GLY A 340 1.62 -10.35 -4.40
C GLY A 340 1.84 -10.13 -2.92
N PHE A 341 2.17 -8.90 -2.53
CA PHE A 341 2.46 -8.56 -1.13
C PHE A 341 1.23 -8.66 -0.23
N GLY A 342 0.00 -8.43 -0.75
CA GLY A 342 -1.22 -8.52 0.04
C GLY A 342 -1.34 -9.85 0.78
N PRO A 343 -1.54 -10.98 0.07
CA PRO A 343 -1.67 -12.30 0.71
C PRO A 343 -0.37 -12.80 1.36
N ALA A 344 0.80 -12.26 0.97
CA ALA A 344 2.07 -12.62 1.61
C ALA A 344 2.25 -12.00 3.00
N MET A 345 1.64 -10.82 3.26
CA MET A 345 1.82 -10.06 4.49
C MET A 345 0.59 -10.06 5.40
N PHE A 346 -0.61 -10.19 4.84
CA PHE A 346 -1.86 -10.00 5.57
C PHE A 346 -2.81 -11.18 5.37
N ARG A 347 -3.47 -11.62 6.45
CA ARG A 347 -4.56 -12.60 6.39
C ARG A 347 -5.77 -12.02 5.65
N TYR A 348 -6.07 -10.75 5.89
CA TYR A 348 -7.15 -9.99 5.27
C TYR A 348 -6.55 -8.78 4.54
N TRP A 349 -6.48 -8.78 3.21
CA TRP A 349 -5.79 -7.71 2.47
C TRP A 349 -6.67 -6.88 1.53
N SER A 350 -7.82 -7.39 1.08
CA SER A 350 -8.70 -6.67 0.14
C SER A 350 -10.07 -7.31 0.03
N GLY A 351 -11.11 -6.48 0.07
CA GLY A 351 -12.48 -6.89 -0.26
C GLY A 351 -13.26 -7.51 0.87
N LEU A 352 -14.16 -8.43 0.56
CA LEU A 352 -15.10 -9.03 1.50
C LEU A 352 -14.56 -10.35 2.06
N TYR A 353 -14.60 -10.47 3.38
CA TYR A 353 -14.39 -11.71 4.12
C TYR A 353 -15.62 -12.03 4.96
N THR A 354 -15.86 -13.32 5.21
CA THR A 354 -16.99 -13.78 6.00
C THR A 354 -16.55 -14.86 6.97
N HIS A 355 -17.00 -14.76 8.23
CA HIS A 355 -16.82 -15.79 9.25
C HIS A 355 -18.16 -15.97 9.97
N GLY A 356 -18.82 -17.10 9.74
CA GLY A 356 -20.23 -17.27 10.14
C GLY A 356 -21.11 -16.20 9.51
N GLU A 357 -21.85 -15.47 10.32
CA GLU A 357 -22.69 -14.35 9.88
C GLU A 357 -21.94 -13.01 9.83
N SER A 358 -20.75 -12.93 10.46
CA SER A 358 -19.93 -11.73 10.51
C SER A 358 -19.25 -11.45 9.17
N LYS A 359 -19.21 -10.19 8.80
CA LYS A 359 -18.60 -9.71 7.55
C LYS A 359 -17.54 -8.65 7.82
N LEU A 360 -16.45 -8.74 7.08
CA LEU A 360 -15.38 -7.74 7.06
C LEU A 360 -15.26 -7.19 5.63
N ILE A 361 -15.23 -5.88 5.49
CA ILE A 361 -14.73 -5.19 4.29
C ILE A 361 -13.36 -4.60 4.58
N VAL A 362 -12.37 -4.99 3.78
CA VAL A 362 -11.05 -4.37 3.77
C VAL A 362 -10.92 -3.52 2.52
N SER A 363 -10.85 -2.21 2.71
CA SER A 363 -10.62 -1.25 1.62
C SER A 363 -9.16 -1.26 1.17
N ASN A 364 -8.94 -1.12 -0.14
CA ASN A 364 -7.59 -0.90 -0.68
C ASN A 364 -7.07 0.52 -0.44
N GLY A 365 -7.83 1.36 0.26
CA GLY A 365 -7.49 2.76 0.44
C GLY A 365 -7.62 3.59 -0.84
N VAL A 366 -7.95 4.86 -0.69
CA VAL A 366 -8.16 5.78 -1.82
C VAL A 366 -6.89 6.57 -2.15
N GLY A 367 -5.99 6.73 -1.18
CA GLY A 367 -4.72 7.42 -1.31
C GLY A 367 -3.51 6.48 -1.35
N ASN A 368 -2.32 7.08 -1.24
CA ASN A 368 -1.05 6.36 -1.33
C ASN A 368 -0.05 6.89 -0.30
N TRP A 369 0.52 6.03 0.54
CA TRP A 369 1.58 6.39 1.49
C TRP A 369 2.98 6.34 0.87
N PHE A 370 3.17 5.61 -0.24
CA PHE A 370 4.37 5.65 -1.08
C PHE A 370 3.99 5.56 -2.57
N PRO A 371 4.85 6.02 -3.49
CA PRO A 371 4.45 6.28 -4.87
C PRO A 371 4.56 5.04 -5.77
N VAL A 372 4.05 3.89 -5.30
CA VAL A 372 3.99 2.67 -6.10
C VAL A 372 2.66 1.96 -5.87
N ARG A 373 1.92 1.68 -6.93
CA ARG A 373 0.71 0.87 -6.90
C ARG A 373 0.60 0.06 -8.18
N THR A 374 0.51 -1.25 -8.06
CA THR A 374 0.35 -2.18 -9.20
C THR A 374 -0.72 -3.21 -8.88
N ASN A 375 -1.73 -3.35 -9.75
CA ASN A 375 -2.80 -4.34 -9.67
C ASN A 375 -3.56 -4.42 -8.31
N ALA A 376 -3.43 -3.37 -7.50
CA ALA A 376 -4.21 -3.14 -6.28
C ALA A 376 -4.92 -1.78 -6.41
N PRO A 377 -5.99 -1.67 -7.20
CA PRO A 377 -6.63 -0.39 -7.48
C PRO A 377 -7.04 0.34 -6.22
N ALA A 378 -6.70 1.63 -6.12
CA ALA A 378 -7.23 2.49 -5.08
C ALA A 378 -8.75 2.58 -5.20
N GLU A 379 -9.45 2.72 -4.08
CA GLU A 379 -10.91 2.65 -4.10
C GLU A 379 -11.59 3.44 -2.97
N ILE A 380 -12.79 3.92 -3.28
CA ILE A 380 -13.84 4.25 -2.32
C ILE A 380 -14.79 3.07 -2.33
N VAL A 381 -15.14 2.56 -1.15
CA VAL A 381 -16.07 1.42 -1.05
C VAL A 381 -17.48 1.93 -0.82
N HIS A 382 -18.44 1.49 -1.63
CA HIS A 382 -19.87 1.76 -1.46
C HIS A 382 -20.60 0.48 -1.09
N ILE A 383 -21.17 0.46 0.10
CA ILE A 383 -21.83 -0.71 0.68
C ILE A 383 -23.32 -0.45 0.73
N THR A 384 -24.11 -1.42 0.29
CA THR A 384 -25.57 -1.44 0.50
C THR A 384 -25.88 -2.63 1.39
N LEU A 385 -26.48 -2.39 2.56
CA LEU A 385 -26.94 -3.46 3.44
C LEU A 385 -28.29 -3.98 2.98
N ARG A 386 -28.45 -5.29 3.00
CA ARG A 386 -29.73 -5.95 2.68
C ARG A 386 -30.10 -6.93 3.78
N ARG A 387 -31.35 -6.93 4.13
CA ARG A 387 -31.90 -7.94 5.04
C ARG A 387 -31.90 -9.32 4.36
N SER A 388 -31.42 -10.34 5.03
CA SER A 388 -31.41 -11.73 4.58
C SER A 388 -32.15 -12.63 5.55
#